data_a68b071b4d569af130f0200e9926977b
#
_entry.id   a68b071b4d569af130f0200e9926977b
#
_cell.length_a   1.000
_cell.length_b   1.000
_cell.length_c   1.000
_cell.angle_alpha   90.00
_cell.angle_beta   90.00
_cell.angle_gamma   90.00
#
_symmetry.space_group_name_H-M   'P 1'
#
loop_
_entity.id
_entity.type
_entity.pdbx_description
1 polymer ?
#
loop_
_entity_poly.entity_id
_entity_poly.type
_entity_poly.pdbx_seq_one_letter_code
_entity_poly.pdbx_strand_id
1 'polypeptide(L)'
;MFDIEDCKVTFLTEDTYEVSFPAGRMLLKYETEPPHGDEVCSVYFPESNNELPYWCYLRNIKQISIDKSTESFFISIEAVKPHQWSGVVNLIIEPKHSKYASLDDWYPSVKVEENKICFYNSYTKKEYILDDFQQLNWQSF
;
A
#
# COMPACT_ATOMS: atom_id res chain seq x y z
N MET A 1 -15.86 0.33 -12.19
CA MET A 1 -15.18 1.63 -12.08
C MET A 1 -14.30 1.63 -10.83
N PHE A 2 -13.12 2.19 -10.94
CA PHE A 2 -12.19 2.28 -9.82
C PHE A 2 -12.29 3.64 -9.13
N ASP A 3 -12.18 3.63 -7.82
CA ASP A 3 -12.08 4.83 -6.98
C ASP A 3 -10.83 4.73 -6.15
N ILE A 4 -10.10 5.84 -6.02
CA ILE A 4 -8.92 5.93 -5.15
C ILE A 4 -9.16 7.02 -4.13
N GLU A 5 -8.89 6.71 -2.87
CA GLU A 5 -8.95 7.69 -1.79
C GLU A 5 -7.82 7.46 -0.79
N ASP A 6 -7.45 8.52 -0.09
CA ASP A 6 -6.46 8.41 0.97
C ASP A 6 -7.01 7.61 2.13
N CYS A 7 -6.22 6.68 2.66
CA CYS A 7 -6.57 6.02 3.90
C CYS A 7 -6.37 6.95 5.08
N LYS A 8 -7.27 6.87 6.05
CA LYS A 8 -7.12 7.60 7.30
C LYS A 8 -6.09 6.90 8.17
N VAL A 9 -5.06 7.63 8.58
CA VAL A 9 -4.03 7.15 9.49
C VAL A 9 -4.26 7.80 10.85
N THR A 10 -4.44 7.00 11.87
CA THR A 10 -4.70 7.46 13.25
C THR A 10 -3.52 7.09 14.14
N PHE A 11 -3.02 8.05 14.88
CA PHE A 11 -1.98 7.84 15.88
C PHE A 11 -2.60 7.12 17.09
N LEU A 12 -2.04 5.97 17.47
CA LEU A 12 -2.49 5.20 18.64
C LEU A 12 -1.58 5.39 19.84
N THR A 13 -0.27 5.20 19.64
CA THR A 13 0.77 5.41 20.64
C THR A 13 1.92 6.14 19.99
N GLU A 14 2.98 6.45 20.74
CA GLU A 14 4.12 7.18 20.20
C GLU A 14 4.85 6.44 19.07
N ASP A 15 4.62 5.14 18.90
CA ASP A 15 5.28 4.36 17.84
C ASP A 15 4.31 3.52 16.99
N THR A 16 3.01 3.66 17.17
CA THR A 16 2.02 2.83 16.47
C THR A 16 0.91 3.68 15.88
N TYR A 17 0.61 3.40 14.60
CA TYR A 17 -0.48 4.02 13.86
C TYR A 17 -1.48 2.97 13.42
N GLU A 18 -2.72 3.38 13.25
CA GLU A 18 -3.78 2.53 12.72
C GLU A 18 -4.27 3.08 11.39
N VAL A 19 -4.38 2.20 10.41
CA VAL A 19 -5.02 2.50 9.13
C VAL A 19 -6.28 1.67 9.05
N SER A 20 -7.45 2.33 9.01
CA SER A 20 -8.74 1.67 8.92
C SER A 20 -9.16 1.50 7.48
N PHE A 21 -9.79 0.35 7.17
CA PHE A 21 -10.38 0.07 5.88
C PHE A 21 -11.67 -0.75 6.09
N PRO A 22 -12.48 -0.97 5.06
CA PRO A 22 -13.71 -1.75 5.22
C PRO A 22 -13.41 -3.15 5.78
N ALA A 23 -14.12 -3.52 6.83
CA ALA A 23 -14.03 -4.80 7.51
C ALA A 23 -12.69 -5.08 8.19
N GLY A 24 -11.86 -4.06 8.47
CA GLY A 24 -10.63 -4.32 9.18
C GLY A 24 -9.70 -3.12 9.31
N ARG A 25 -8.47 -3.44 9.67
CA ARG A 25 -7.43 -2.42 9.90
C ARG A 25 -6.06 -3.03 9.73
N MET A 26 -5.07 -2.18 9.54
CA MET A 26 -3.67 -2.57 9.67
C MET A 26 -3.00 -1.66 10.69
N LEU A 27 -2.07 -2.23 11.45
CA LEU A 27 -1.27 -1.50 12.44
C LEU A 27 0.12 -1.29 11.87
N LEU A 28 0.58 -0.05 11.93
CA LEU A 28 1.90 0.35 11.47
C LEU A 28 2.74 0.70 12.68
N LYS A 29 3.83 -0.05 12.90
CA LYS A 29 4.73 0.21 14.01
C LYS A 29 6.01 0.85 13.50
N TYR A 30 6.38 2.00 14.05
CA TYR A 30 7.61 2.70 13.70
C TYR A 30 8.83 1.78 13.84
N GLU A 31 9.63 1.69 12.79
CA GLU A 31 10.88 0.92 12.80
C GLU A 31 12.09 1.82 12.58
N THR A 32 12.03 2.70 11.59
CA THR A 32 13.14 3.59 11.27
C THR A 32 12.68 4.78 10.44
N GLU A 33 13.58 5.73 10.25
CA GLU A 33 13.36 6.91 9.43
C GLU A 33 14.62 7.19 8.62
N PRO A 34 14.53 7.20 7.28
CA PRO A 34 15.67 7.58 6.46
C PRO A 34 16.05 9.05 6.72
N PRO A 35 17.31 9.44 6.46
CA PRO A 35 17.77 10.81 6.74
C PRO A 35 16.94 11.93 6.10
N HIS A 36 16.25 11.63 5.00
CA HIS A 36 15.46 12.60 4.22
C HIS A 36 14.10 12.04 3.82
N GLY A 37 13.42 11.34 4.71
CA GLY A 37 12.18 10.70 4.33
C GLY A 37 11.17 10.62 5.44
N ASP A 38 10.03 10.06 5.10
CA ASP A 38 8.97 9.78 6.06
C ASP A 38 9.30 8.54 6.88
N GLU A 39 8.63 8.38 8.01
CA GLU A 39 8.78 7.20 8.85
C GLU A 39 8.52 5.92 8.07
N VAL A 40 9.25 4.87 8.41
CA VAL A 40 9.09 3.53 7.85
C VAL A 40 8.61 2.61 8.96
N CYS A 41 7.54 1.89 8.71
CA CYS A 41 6.83 1.09 9.70
C CYS A 41 6.69 -0.36 9.25
N SER A 42 6.76 -1.29 10.20
CA SER A 42 6.31 -2.66 9.95
C SER A 42 4.77 -2.68 9.91
N VAL A 43 4.21 -3.68 9.24
CA VAL A 43 2.78 -3.73 8.93
C VAL A 43 2.19 -5.03 9.46
N TYR A 44 1.19 -4.91 10.35
CA TYR A 44 0.52 -6.05 10.97
C TYR A 44 -0.98 -5.96 10.74
N PHE A 45 -1.59 -7.07 10.36
CA PHE A 45 -3.05 -7.20 10.17
C PHE A 45 -3.64 -8.00 11.32
N PRO A 46 -4.22 -7.34 12.33
CA PRO A 46 -4.68 -8.04 13.54
C PRO A 46 -5.81 -9.04 13.29
N GLU A 47 -6.72 -8.76 12.35
CA GLU A 47 -7.85 -9.64 12.07
C GLU A 47 -7.43 -11.00 11.51
N SER A 48 -6.33 -11.07 10.78
CA SER A 48 -5.78 -12.31 10.23
C SER A 48 -4.51 -12.77 10.96
N ASN A 49 -4.02 -11.99 11.91
CA ASN A 49 -2.79 -12.26 12.66
C ASN A 49 -1.59 -12.50 11.72
N ASN A 50 -1.46 -11.66 10.71
CA ASN A 50 -0.39 -11.75 9.72
C ASN A 50 0.42 -10.47 9.64
N GLU A 51 1.72 -10.62 9.41
CA GLU A 51 2.65 -9.51 9.18
C GLU A 51 3.05 -9.49 7.71
N LEU A 52 3.05 -8.30 7.11
CA LEU A 52 3.52 -8.12 5.74
C LEU A 52 5.04 -8.26 5.71
N PRO A 53 5.63 -8.98 4.73
CA PRO A 53 7.09 -9.13 4.64
C PRO A 53 7.81 -7.93 4.04
N TYR A 54 7.22 -6.75 4.15
CA TYR A 54 7.78 -5.46 3.75
C TYR A 54 7.48 -4.43 4.82
N TRP A 55 8.31 -3.39 4.88
CA TRP A 55 8.02 -2.20 5.67
C TRP A 55 7.38 -1.14 4.80
N CYS A 56 6.48 -0.37 5.38
CA CYS A 56 5.64 0.60 4.69
C CYS A 56 6.09 2.01 5.06
N TYR A 57 6.24 2.88 4.05
CA TYR A 57 6.40 4.33 4.32
C TYR A 57 5.08 4.90 4.82
N LEU A 58 5.16 5.79 5.81
CA LEU A 58 3.99 6.47 6.37
C LEU A 58 3.60 7.65 5.46
N ARG A 59 3.28 7.33 4.21
CA ARG A 59 2.85 8.30 3.19
C ARG A 59 2.16 7.55 2.05
N ASN A 60 1.30 8.27 1.32
CA ASN A 60 0.67 7.75 0.10
C ASN A 60 -0.02 6.40 0.28
N ILE A 61 -0.65 6.20 1.43
CA ILE A 61 -1.41 4.98 1.69
C ILE A 61 -2.80 5.21 1.11
N LYS A 62 -3.14 4.47 0.06
CA LYS A 62 -4.36 4.65 -0.71
C LYS A 62 -5.23 3.42 -0.65
N GLN A 63 -6.54 3.62 -0.64
CA GLN A 63 -7.51 2.55 -0.83
C GLN A 63 -8.02 2.62 -2.26
N ILE A 64 -8.00 1.48 -2.95
CA ILE A 64 -8.54 1.34 -4.30
C ILE A 64 -9.77 0.46 -4.19
N SER A 65 -10.93 1.01 -4.55
CA SER A 65 -12.20 0.30 -4.50
C SER A 65 -12.70 0.01 -5.92
N ILE A 66 -13.38 -1.13 -6.09
CA ILE A 66 -14.03 -1.50 -7.34
C ILE A 66 -15.52 -1.26 -7.17
N ASP A 67 -16.10 -0.41 -8.04
CA ASP A 67 -17.52 -0.06 -8.03
C ASP A 67 -18.03 0.42 -6.66
N LYS A 68 -17.16 1.15 -5.92
CA LYS A 68 -17.44 1.63 -4.56
C LYS A 68 -17.82 0.52 -3.59
N SER A 69 -17.41 -0.70 -3.88
CA SER A 69 -17.69 -1.87 -3.04
C SER A 69 -16.83 -1.82 -1.77
N THR A 70 -17.42 -2.24 -0.65
CA THR A 70 -16.68 -2.48 0.60
C THR A 70 -16.13 -3.90 0.66
N GLU A 71 -16.45 -4.75 -0.31
CA GLU A 71 -16.00 -6.15 -0.36
C GLU A 71 -14.85 -6.38 -1.33
N SER A 72 -14.73 -5.52 -2.34
CA SER A 72 -13.66 -5.60 -3.34
C SER A 72 -12.82 -4.33 -3.29
N PHE A 73 -11.79 -4.36 -2.47
CA PHE A 73 -10.88 -3.23 -2.31
C PHE A 73 -9.46 -3.71 -2.11
N PHE A 74 -8.52 -2.82 -2.37
CA PHE A 74 -7.09 -3.06 -2.23
C PHE A 74 -6.45 -1.86 -1.57
N ILE A 75 -5.32 -2.08 -0.91
CA ILE A 75 -4.52 -1.00 -0.31
C ILE A 75 -3.23 -0.87 -1.11
N SER A 76 -2.93 0.34 -1.55
CA SER A 76 -1.67 0.66 -2.23
C SER A 76 -0.74 1.37 -1.25
N ILE A 77 0.48 0.89 -1.14
CA ILE A 77 1.50 1.46 -0.27
C ILE A 77 2.82 1.61 -1.01
N GLU A 78 3.69 2.47 -0.49
CA GLU A 78 5.10 2.53 -0.88
C GLU A 78 5.89 1.74 0.16
N ALA A 79 6.66 0.76 -0.28
CA ALA A 79 7.28 -0.21 0.60
C ALA A 79 8.75 -0.46 0.28
N VAL A 80 9.47 -0.93 1.29
CA VAL A 80 10.85 -1.40 1.18
C VAL A 80 10.97 -2.73 1.89
N LYS A 81 11.99 -3.50 1.54
CA LYS A 81 12.31 -4.69 2.32
C LYS A 81 12.77 -4.28 3.72
N PRO A 82 12.52 -5.10 4.76
CA PRO A 82 12.94 -4.79 6.12
C PRO A 82 14.43 -4.46 6.20
N HIS A 83 14.75 -3.46 7.04
CA HIS A 83 16.12 -2.96 7.25
C HIS A 83 16.76 -2.31 6.03
N GLN A 84 15.96 -1.91 5.04
CA GLN A 84 16.41 -1.20 3.84
C GLN A 84 15.55 0.04 3.63
N TRP A 85 16.08 1.05 2.96
CA TRP A 85 15.32 2.20 2.49
C TRP A 85 15.71 2.64 1.08
N SER A 86 16.48 1.80 0.38
CA SER A 86 16.64 1.87 -1.06
C SER A 86 15.82 0.77 -1.71
N GLY A 87 15.46 0.95 -2.96
CA GLY A 87 14.64 -0.04 -3.67
C GLY A 87 13.17 0.03 -3.27
N VAL A 88 12.63 1.25 -3.12
CA VAL A 88 11.21 1.46 -2.86
C VAL A 88 10.38 0.90 -4.00
N VAL A 89 9.35 0.16 -3.68
CA VAL A 89 8.37 -0.37 -4.64
C VAL A 89 6.96 -0.05 -4.18
N ASN A 90 6.04 -0.01 -5.14
CA ASN A 90 4.62 0.00 -4.78
C ASN A 90 4.14 -1.42 -4.58
N LEU A 91 3.44 -1.65 -3.48
CA LEU A 91 2.73 -2.90 -3.22
C LEU A 91 1.23 -2.65 -3.29
N ILE A 92 0.53 -3.62 -3.84
CA ILE A 92 -0.92 -3.70 -3.77
C ILE A 92 -1.25 -4.84 -2.81
N ILE A 93 -2.04 -4.54 -1.79
CA ILE A 93 -2.41 -5.51 -0.75
C ILE A 93 -3.89 -5.81 -0.86
N GLU A 94 -4.24 -7.09 -0.81
CA GLU A 94 -5.61 -7.54 -0.63
C GLU A 94 -5.75 -8.10 0.78
N PRO A 95 -6.20 -7.29 1.74
CA PRO A 95 -6.19 -7.71 3.15
C PRO A 95 -7.12 -8.89 3.43
N LYS A 96 -8.24 -8.97 2.72
CA LYS A 96 -9.24 -10.01 2.92
C LYS A 96 -8.66 -11.42 2.72
N HIS A 97 -7.73 -11.58 1.80
CA HIS A 97 -7.14 -12.89 1.47
C HIS A 97 -5.66 -12.99 1.84
N SER A 98 -5.14 -12.01 2.56
CA SER A 98 -3.72 -11.96 2.98
C SER A 98 -2.77 -12.17 1.80
N LYS A 99 -2.96 -11.35 0.76
CA LYS A 99 -2.14 -11.38 -0.45
C LYS A 99 -1.61 -10.00 -0.75
N TYR A 100 -0.44 -9.97 -1.36
CA TYR A 100 0.16 -8.76 -1.87
C TYR A 100 0.80 -9.00 -3.22
N ALA A 101 0.97 -7.95 -4.00
CA ALA A 101 1.70 -7.99 -5.26
C ALA A 101 2.59 -6.75 -5.35
N SER A 102 3.82 -6.93 -5.82
CA SER A 102 4.73 -5.82 -6.07
C SER A 102 4.62 -5.36 -7.51
N LEU A 103 4.65 -4.05 -7.72
CA LEU A 103 4.76 -3.49 -9.06
C LEU A 103 6.21 -3.41 -9.54
N ASP A 104 7.16 -3.89 -8.71
CA ASP A 104 8.60 -4.01 -9.00
C ASP A 104 9.30 -2.68 -9.28
N ASP A 105 8.63 -1.56 -9.04
CA ASP A 105 9.20 -0.23 -9.19
C ASP A 105 8.44 0.76 -8.29
N TRP A 106 8.97 1.97 -8.18
CA TRP A 106 8.39 3.03 -7.36
C TRP A 106 7.62 4.02 -8.22
N TYR A 107 6.36 4.25 -7.83
CA TYR A 107 5.45 5.17 -8.48
C TYR A 107 4.80 6.06 -7.42
N PRO A 108 5.32 7.28 -7.19
CA PRO A 108 4.75 8.14 -6.15
C PRO A 108 3.39 8.75 -6.49
N SER A 109 2.97 8.69 -7.75
CA SER A 109 1.67 9.18 -8.18
C SER A 109 0.75 8.04 -8.57
N VAL A 110 -0.46 8.03 -8.02
CA VAL A 110 -1.50 7.03 -8.31
C VAL A 110 -2.80 7.76 -8.56
N LYS A 111 -3.42 7.51 -9.71
CA LYS A 111 -4.70 8.14 -10.07
C LYS A 111 -5.52 7.25 -10.97
N VAL A 112 -6.82 7.54 -11.08
CA VAL A 112 -7.72 6.87 -12.02
C VAL A 112 -7.85 7.75 -13.28
N GLU A 113 -7.61 7.15 -14.43
CA GLU A 113 -7.82 7.76 -15.74
C GLU A 113 -8.45 6.73 -16.66
N GLU A 114 -9.52 7.11 -17.38
CA GLU A 114 -10.18 6.25 -18.35
C GLU A 114 -10.53 4.87 -17.79
N ASN A 115 -11.00 4.85 -16.54
CA ASN A 115 -11.33 3.64 -15.80
C ASN A 115 -10.15 2.66 -15.65
N LYS A 116 -8.94 3.20 -15.55
CA LYS A 116 -7.72 2.45 -15.25
C LYS A 116 -6.98 3.14 -14.13
N ILE A 117 -6.17 2.39 -13.41
CA ILE A 117 -5.33 2.94 -12.34
C ILE A 117 -3.96 3.20 -12.94
N CYS A 118 -3.55 4.47 -12.91
CA CYS A 118 -2.27 4.90 -13.48
C CYS A 118 -1.28 5.19 -12.35
N PHE A 119 -0.23 4.40 -12.29
CA PHE A 119 0.91 4.62 -11.41
C PHE A 119 1.99 5.31 -12.21
N TYR A 120 2.54 6.40 -11.70
CA TYR A 120 3.49 7.21 -12.45
C TYR A 120 4.61 7.73 -11.57
N ASN A 121 5.82 7.79 -12.13
CA ASN A 121 6.99 8.41 -11.51
C ASN A 121 7.53 9.50 -12.44
N SER A 122 7.36 10.76 -12.04
CA SER A 122 7.79 11.91 -12.85
C SER A 122 9.31 12.05 -12.97
N TYR A 123 10.06 11.45 -12.06
CA TYR A 123 11.53 11.49 -12.09
C TYR A 123 12.11 10.54 -13.14
N THR A 124 11.58 9.31 -13.19
CA THR A 124 12.06 8.28 -14.12
C THR A 124 11.26 8.21 -15.40
N LYS A 125 10.10 8.88 -15.46
CA LYS A 125 9.12 8.84 -16.56
C LYS A 125 8.52 7.46 -16.75
N LYS A 126 8.65 6.56 -15.79
CA LYS A 126 8.02 5.24 -15.83
C LYS A 126 6.56 5.32 -15.42
N GLU A 127 5.74 4.47 -16.02
CA GLU A 127 4.36 4.32 -15.62
C GLU A 127 3.94 2.85 -15.61
N TYR A 128 2.94 2.53 -14.84
CA TYR A 128 2.31 1.22 -14.78
C TYR A 128 0.81 1.42 -14.85
N ILE A 129 0.16 0.78 -15.84
CA ILE A 129 -1.29 0.86 -16.02
C ILE A 129 -1.91 -0.42 -15.51
N LEU A 130 -2.79 -0.29 -14.53
CA LEU A 130 -3.49 -1.42 -13.92
C LEU A 130 -4.97 -1.33 -14.28
N ASP A 131 -5.48 -2.26 -15.06
CA ASP A 131 -6.89 -2.35 -15.42
C ASP A 131 -7.53 -3.68 -14.99
N ASP A 132 -6.72 -4.66 -14.62
CA ASP A 132 -7.18 -5.96 -14.14
C ASP A 132 -6.24 -6.45 -13.02
N PHE A 133 -6.77 -6.62 -11.82
CA PHE A 133 -5.96 -7.08 -10.70
C PHE A 133 -5.41 -8.49 -10.90
N GLN A 134 -5.99 -9.29 -11.82
CA GLN A 134 -5.47 -10.61 -12.14
C GLN A 134 -4.14 -10.56 -12.91
N GLN A 135 -3.78 -9.40 -13.48
CA GLN A 135 -2.46 -9.25 -14.13
C GLN A 135 -1.30 -9.22 -13.13
N LEU A 136 -1.59 -9.02 -11.85
CA LEU A 136 -0.57 -8.91 -10.81
C LEU A 136 -0.08 -10.29 -10.36
N ASN A 137 1.20 -10.34 -9.98
CA ASN A 137 1.82 -11.56 -9.45
C ASN A 137 1.61 -11.62 -7.94
N TRP A 138 0.50 -12.21 -7.52
CA TRP A 138 0.09 -12.27 -6.13
C TRP A 138 0.92 -13.25 -5.31
N GLN A 139 1.31 -12.82 -4.12
CA GLN A 139 2.00 -13.62 -3.12
C GLN A 139 1.14 -13.68 -1.86
N SER A 140 1.18 -14.81 -1.17
CA SER A 140 0.52 -14.93 0.14
C SER A 140 1.45 -14.47 1.27
N PHE A 141 0.83 -14.00 2.34
CA PHE A 141 1.58 -13.67 3.55
C PHE A 141 0.81 -14.02 4.80
#